data_a8abdb787e6242f7083a847ca77439f9
#
_entry.id   a8abdb787e6242f7083a847ca77439f9
#
_cell.length_a   1.000
_cell.length_b   1.000
_cell.length_c   1.000
_cell.angle_alpha   90.00
_cell.angle_beta   90.00
_cell.angle_gamma   90.00
#
_symmetry.space_group_name_H-M   'P 1'
#
loop_
_entity.id
_entity.type
_entity.pdbx_description
1 polymer ?
#
loop_
_entity_poly.entity_id
_entity_poly.type
_entity_poly.pdbx_seq_one_letter_code
_entity_poly.pdbx_strand_id
1 'polypeptide(L)'
;MKLDIKVNRRNFLHFFGCGCLSIGITSCATAPITERKQLKLIPEARLNAQAAQIYEKIKKKEKLINNEKLTEIKTIGKKMEDSISEYFYKSNIPDPTVNFDWEYILIDKKKVKNAWCMPGGKIAIYTGILEVTKNTNGLAAVMGHEIAHAVAKHSVERASRNVATNVLLQVTDLLSGGKLSTVNRSTGIDTVGLLTQMGILNPFNRKQETEADYLGLIFSSLSGYDIRETVKVWERMKESNKGKEPPEFMSTHPSSDNRIKKITEWMNEVITEYPPIKQVE
;
A
#
# COMPACT_ATOMS: atom_id res chain seq x y z
N MET A 1 25.69 -1.06 -45.55
CA MET A 1 25.60 0.38 -45.36
C MET A 1 25.41 0.65 -43.87
N LYS A 2 26.50 0.93 -43.13
CA LYS A 2 26.44 1.26 -41.68
C LYS A 2 26.13 2.73 -41.57
N LEU A 3 24.97 3.08 -41.03
CA LEU A 3 24.65 4.47 -40.67
C LEU A 3 25.35 4.79 -39.32
N ASP A 4 26.47 5.51 -39.40
CA ASP A 4 27.13 6.15 -38.26
C ASP A 4 26.33 7.42 -37.90
N ILE A 5 25.34 7.31 -37.05
CA ILE A 5 24.63 8.46 -36.48
C ILE A 5 25.49 9.01 -35.34
N LYS A 6 26.36 9.98 -35.63
CA LYS A 6 27.00 10.81 -34.58
C LYS A 6 25.95 11.71 -33.93
N VAL A 7 25.38 11.27 -32.82
CA VAL A 7 24.49 12.10 -32.00
C VAL A 7 25.33 13.17 -31.31
N ASN A 8 25.24 14.41 -31.73
CA ASN A 8 25.90 15.55 -31.12
C ASN A 8 25.17 15.92 -29.81
N ARG A 9 25.92 16.21 -28.72
CA ARG A 9 25.38 16.56 -27.38
C ARG A 9 24.31 17.65 -27.44
N ARG A 10 24.42 18.60 -28.36
CA ARG A 10 23.46 19.69 -28.53
C ARG A 10 22.13 19.22 -29.13
N ASN A 11 22.14 18.29 -30.08
CA ASN A 11 20.94 17.71 -30.67
C ASN A 11 20.22 16.76 -29.73
N PHE A 12 20.96 16.07 -28.85
CA PHE A 12 20.40 15.23 -27.81
C PHE A 12 19.60 16.06 -26.78
N LEU A 13 20.11 17.21 -26.35
CA LEU A 13 19.41 18.13 -25.44
C LEU A 13 18.14 18.73 -26.04
N HIS A 14 18.13 19.02 -27.37
CA HIS A 14 16.92 19.49 -28.07
C HIS A 14 15.86 18.39 -28.22
N PHE A 15 16.25 17.14 -28.42
CA PHE A 15 15.32 16.01 -28.54
C PHE A 15 14.68 15.66 -27.18
N PHE A 16 15.44 15.76 -26.08
CA PHE A 16 14.94 15.55 -24.73
C PHE A 16 14.15 16.75 -24.19
N GLY A 17 14.51 17.95 -24.56
CA GLY A 17 13.83 19.17 -24.09
C GLY A 17 12.39 19.31 -24.59
N CYS A 18 12.09 18.87 -25.82
CA CYS A 18 10.73 18.94 -26.37
C CYS A 18 9.84 17.72 -26.04
N GLY A 19 10.45 16.53 -25.86
CA GLY A 19 9.69 15.29 -25.57
C GLY A 19 9.32 15.11 -24.09
N CYS A 20 10.15 15.61 -23.17
CA CYS A 20 9.92 15.42 -21.74
C CYS A 20 8.88 16.38 -21.13
N LEU A 21 8.61 17.54 -21.75
CA LEU A 21 7.60 18.47 -21.24
C LEU A 21 6.16 17.95 -21.44
N SER A 22 5.91 17.12 -22.44
CA SER A 22 4.58 16.56 -22.69
C SER A 22 4.25 15.31 -21.87
N ILE A 23 5.26 14.58 -21.37
CA ILE A 23 5.06 13.39 -20.52
C ILE A 23 4.92 13.78 -19.04
N GLY A 24 5.45 14.92 -18.64
CA GLY A 24 5.49 15.35 -17.23
C GLY A 24 4.15 15.79 -16.64
N ILE A 25 3.14 16.11 -17.46
CA ILE A 25 1.89 16.69 -16.95
C ILE A 25 0.84 15.62 -16.61
N THR A 26 0.93 14.42 -17.18
CA THR A 26 -0.07 13.35 -16.96
C THR A 26 0.33 12.31 -15.93
N SER A 27 1.54 12.36 -15.38
CA SER A 27 2.08 11.34 -14.46
C SER A 27 1.95 11.69 -12.98
N CYS A 28 1.46 12.87 -12.63
CA CYS A 28 1.17 13.27 -11.25
C CYS A 28 -0.31 13.06 -10.95
N ALA A 29 -0.60 12.22 -9.97
CA ALA A 29 -1.93 12.04 -9.40
C ALA A 29 -1.94 12.55 -7.95
N THR A 30 -3.12 12.74 -7.38
CA THR A 30 -3.30 13.01 -5.94
C THR A 30 -3.80 11.76 -5.23
N ALA A 31 -3.33 11.55 -4.01
CA ALA A 31 -3.90 10.54 -3.13
C ALA A 31 -5.30 10.99 -2.70
N PRO A 32 -6.26 10.06 -2.57
CA PRO A 32 -7.60 10.39 -2.12
C PRO A 32 -7.56 10.97 -0.69
N ILE A 33 -8.49 11.86 -0.36
CA ILE A 33 -8.67 12.51 0.94
C ILE A 33 -7.49 13.43 1.35
N THR A 34 -6.25 12.94 1.31
CA THR A 34 -5.05 13.70 1.73
C THR A 34 -4.53 14.66 0.67
N GLU A 35 -4.99 14.53 -0.57
CA GLU A 35 -4.57 15.32 -1.74
C GLU A 35 -3.05 15.33 -1.97
N ARG A 36 -2.31 14.43 -1.32
CA ARG A 36 -0.86 14.31 -1.48
C ARG A 36 -0.50 13.95 -2.91
N LYS A 37 0.40 14.70 -3.52
CA LYS A 37 0.92 14.42 -4.86
C LYS A 37 1.72 13.13 -4.88
N GLN A 38 1.43 12.27 -5.86
CA GLN A 38 2.09 10.98 -6.05
C GLN A 38 2.40 10.71 -7.52
N LEU A 39 3.47 9.96 -7.76
CA LEU A 39 3.89 9.54 -9.10
C LEU A 39 3.07 8.32 -9.54
N LYS A 40 2.41 8.39 -10.69
CA LYS A 40 1.60 7.31 -11.27
C LYS A 40 2.00 7.06 -12.73
N LEU A 41 3.06 6.28 -12.94
CA LEU A 41 3.55 5.89 -14.28
C LEU A 41 2.96 4.56 -14.76
N ILE A 42 2.56 3.70 -13.82
CA ILE A 42 2.03 2.37 -14.12
C ILE A 42 0.51 2.42 -14.08
N PRO A 43 -0.19 1.87 -15.08
CA PRO A 43 -1.64 1.71 -15.04
C PRO A 43 -2.05 0.83 -13.85
N GLU A 44 -2.99 1.32 -13.05
CA GLU A 44 -3.49 0.62 -11.87
C GLU A 44 -4.08 -0.76 -12.19
N ALA A 45 -4.87 -0.84 -13.27
CA ALA A 45 -5.47 -2.09 -13.72
C ALA A 45 -4.42 -3.20 -13.96
N ARG A 46 -3.23 -2.84 -14.47
CA ARG A 46 -2.14 -3.80 -14.65
C ARG A 46 -1.64 -4.34 -13.30
N LEU A 47 -1.49 -3.46 -12.31
CA LEU A 47 -1.00 -3.85 -11.00
C LEU A 47 -2.04 -4.68 -10.25
N ASN A 48 -3.32 -4.34 -10.36
CA ASN A 48 -4.43 -5.11 -9.79
C ASN A 48 -4.48 -6.53 -10.38
N ALA A 49 -4.35 -6.69 -11.70
CA ALA A 49 -4.32 -8.00 -12.35
C ALA A 49 -3.12 -8.85 -11.90
N GLN A 50 -1.94 -8.24 -11.76
CA GLN A 50 -0.75 -8.93 -11.25
C GLN A 50 -0.93 -9.34 -9.78
N ALA A 51 -1.50 -8.47 -8.96
CA ALA A 51 -1.81 -8.75 -7.55
C ALA A 51 -2.76 -9.94 -7.42
N ALA A 52 -3.83 -9.98 -8.21
CA ALA A 52 -4.77 -11.10 -8.24
C ALA A 52 -4.08 -12.44 -8.58
N GLN A 53 -3.20 -12.45 -9.58
CA GLN A 53 -2.45 -13.67 -9.94
C GLN A 53 -1.53 -14.16 -8.81
N ILE A 54 -0.86 -13.24 -8.09
CA ILE A 54 0.00 -13.58 -6.95
C ILE A 54 -0.85 -14.08 -5.79
N TYR A 55 -1.96 -13.42 -5.53
CA TYR A 55 -2.88 -13.82 -4.47
C TYR A 55 -3.38 -15.26 -4.67
N GLU A 56 -3.75 -15.63 -5.90
CA GLU A 56 -4.11 -17.01 -6.23
C GLU A 56 -2.97 -18.02 -5.99
N LYS A 57 -1.72 -17.64 -6.29
CA LYS A 57 -0.56 -18.49 -5.97
C LYS A 57 -0.38 -18.66 -4.45
N ILE A 58 -0.58 -17.58 -3.68
CA ILE A 58 -0.52 -17.63 -2.21
C ILE A 58 -1.62 -18.53 -1.66
N LYS A 59 -2.86 -18.40 -2.14
CA LYS A 59 -3.98 -19.28 -1.74
C LYS A 59 -3.69 -20.76 -1.96
N LYS A 60 -2.99 -21.10 -3.05
CA LYS A 60 -2.61 -22.48 -3.35
C LYS A 60 -1.44 -23.00 -2.52
N LYS A 61 -0.54 -22.10 -2.08
CA LYS A 61 0.68 -22.47 -1.36
C LYS A 61 0.47 -22.50 0.16
N GLU A 62 -0.35 -21.61 0.69
CA GLU A 62 -0.49 -21.41 2.12
C GLU A 62 -1.65 -22.22 2.70
N LYS A 63 -1.52 -22.63 3.96
CA LYS A 63 -2.62 -23.27 4.68
C LYS A 63 -3.61 -22.21 5.11
N LEU A 64 -4.80 -22.24 4.55
CA LEU A 64 -5.89 -21.29 4.85
C LEU A 64 -6.80 -21.84 5.94
N ILE A 65 -7.36 -20.94 6.74
CA ILE A 65 -8.36 -21.23 7.75
C ILE A 65 -9.71 -20.66 7.29
N ASN A 66 -10.74 -21.52 7.34
CA ASN A 66 -12.12 -21.13 7.08
C ASN A 66 -12.96 -21.43 8.33
N ASN A 67 -13.08 -20.44 9.21
CA ASN A 67 -13.81 -20.53 10.48
C ASN A 67 -14.44 -19.18 10.84
N GLU A 68 -15.03 -19.07 12.03
CA GLU A 68 -15.66 -17.85 12.55
C GLU A 68 -14.74 -16.63 12.48
N LYS A 69 -13.41 -16.81 12.68
CA LYS A 69 -12.46 -15.70 12.59
C LYS A 69 -12.33 -15.16 11.17
N LEU A 70 -12.36 -16.02 10.14
CA LEU A 70 -12.42 -15.54 8.75
C LEU A 70 -13.75 -14.83 8.47
N THR A 71 -14.85 -15.30 9.04
CA THR A 71 -16.16 -14.62 8.95
C THR A 71 -16.11 -13.23 9.58
N GLU A 72 -15.50 -13.09 10.76
CA GLU A 72 -15.26 -11.79 11.40
C GLU A 72 -14.41 -10.85 10.50
N ILE A 73 -13.31 -11.35 9.93
CA ILE A 73 -12.45 -10.60 9.00
C ILE A 73 -13.25 -10.09 7.80
N LYS A 74 -14.06 -10.95 7.19
CA LYS A 74 -14.92 -10.57 6.05
C LYS A 74 -15.97 -9.53 6.43
N THR A 75 -16.55 -9.66 7.63
CA THR A 75 -17.52 -8.69 8.15
C THR A 75 -16.88 -7.31 8.38
N ILE A 76 -15.67 -7.29 8.96
CA ILE A 76 -14.92 -6.03 9.13
C ILE A 76 -14.62 -5.42 7.75
N GLY A 77 -14.08 -6.24 6.84
CA GLY A 77 -13.75 -5.82 5.49
C GLY A 77 -14.95 -5.23 4.75
N LYS A 78 -16.07 -5.96 4.73
CA LYS A 78 -17.30 -5.51 4.07
C LYS A 78 -17.82 -4.18 4.62
N LYS A 79 -17.80 -4.00 5.94
CA LYS A 79 -18.18 -2.71 6.54
C LYS A 79 -17.24 -1.58 6.11
N MET A 80 -15.95 -1.83 5.98
CA MET A 80 -14.99 -0.83 5.50
C MET A 80 -15.20 -0.51 4.03
N GLU A 81 -15.37 -1.53 3.17
CA GLU A 81 -15.72 -1.34 1.75
C GLU A 81 -16.92 -0.41 1.58
N ASP A 82 -18.04 -0.76 2.25
CA ASP A 82 -19.28 -0.02 2.13
C ASP A 82 -19.14 1.41 2.65
N SER A 83 -18.48 1.59 3.80
CA SER A 83 -18.26 2.91 4.39
C SER A 83 -17.33 3.78 3.55
N ILE A 84 -16.31 3.21 2.93
CA ILE A 84 -15.39 3.92 2.03
C ILE A 84 -16.15 4.38 0.79
N SER A 85 -16.87 3.49 0.11
CA SER A 85 -17.66 3.82 -1.08
C SER A 85 -18.72 4.88 -0.78
N GLU A 86 -19.43 4.75 0.33
CA GLU A 86 -20.45 5.70 0.77
C GLU A 86 -19.84 7.09 1.10
N TYR A 87 -18.67 7.11 1.74
CA TYR A 87 -17.94 8.35 2.00
C TYR A 87 -17.60 9.09 0.70
N PHE A 88 -17.02 8.39 -0.28
CA PHE A 88 -16.66 9.00 -1.56
C PHE A 88 -17.91 9.46 -2.35
N TYR A 89 -18.98 8.68 -2.31
CA TYR A 89 -20.26 9.06 -2.91
C TYR A 89 -20.83 10.34 -2.29
N LYS A 90 -20.93 10.41 -0.95
CA LYS A 90 -21.43 11.59 -0.24
C LYS A 90 -20.57 12.84 -0.40
N SER A 91 -19.26 12.64 -0.52
CA SER A 91 -18.30 13.72 -0.75
C SER A 91 -18.25 14.20 -2.20
N ASN A 92 -18.99 13.55 -3.11
CA ASN A 92 -18.95 13.83 -4.56
C ASN A 92 -17.53 13.75 -5.14
N ILE A 93 -16.74 12.78 -4.66
CA ILE A 93 -15.36 12.51 -5.10
C ILE A 93 -15.35 11.12 -5.76
N PRO A 94 -14.62 10.91 -6.87
CA PRO A 94 -14.50 9.59 -7.48
C PRO A 94 -13.99 8.54 -6.49
N ASP A 95 -14.73 7.43 -6.34
CA ASP A 95 -14.32 6.32 -5.49
C ASP A 95 -13.09 5.61 -6.07
N PRO A 96 -11.94 5.62 -5.37
CA PRO A 96 -10.72 4.97 -5.84
C PRO A 96 -10.79 3.44 -5.79
N THR A 97 -11.84 2.87 -5.20
CA THR A 97 -12.00 1.43 -5.01
C THR A 97 -12.98 0.78 -5.99
N VAL A 98 -13.59 1.55 -6.89
CA VAL A 98 -14.61 1.07 -7.85
C VAL A 98 -14.17 -0.16 -8.67
N ASN A 99 -12.86 -0.30 -8.93
CA ASN A 99 -12.28 -1.42 -9.67
C ASN A 99 -11.57 -2.43 -8.75
N PHE A 100 -11.87 -2.43 -7.44
CA PHE A 100 -11.36 -3.44 -6.54
C PHE A 100 -12.24 -4.69 -6.57
N ASP A 101 -11.59 -5.83 -6.57
CA ASP A 101 -12.21 -7.14 -6.38
C ASP A 101 -11.78 -7.66 -5.00
N TRP A 102 -12.54 -7.23 -3.99
CA TRP A 102 -12.23 -7.45 -2.58
C TRP A 102 -12.26 -8.94 -2.22
N GLU A 103 -11.19 -9.42 -1.62
CA GLU A 103 -11.07 -10.80 -1.18
C GLU A 103 -10.23 -10.89 0.10
N TYR A 104 -10.64 -11.77 1.02
CA TYR A 104 -10.05 -11.92 2.35
C TYR A 104 -9.68 -13.37 2.61
N ILE A 105 -8.42 -13.59 3.05
CA ILE A 105 -7.97 -14.90 3.52
C ILE A 105 -7.35 -14.80 4.91
N LEU A 106 -7.46 -15.90 5.66
CA LEU A 106 -6.78 -16.11 6.93
C LEU A 106 -5.75 -17.21 6.76
N ILE A 107 -4.47 -16.87 6.90
CA ILE A 107 -3.34 -17.79 6.73
C ILE A 107 -2.93 -18.37 8.08
N ASP A 108 -2.84 -19.71 8.18
CA ASP A 108 -2.45 -20.42 9.41
C ASP A 108 -0.94 -20.34 9.65
N LYS A 109 -0.49 -19.22 10.18
CA LYS A 109 0.91 -19.01 10.60
C LYS A 109 0.98 -18.24 11.91
N LYS A 110 0.86 -18.96 13.03
CA LYS A 110 0.85 -18.37 14.39
C LYS A 110 2.10 -17.58 14.75
N LYS A 111 3.26 -17.93 14.18
CA LYS A 111 4.52 -17.23 14.44
C LYS A 111 4.68 -15.93 13.62
N VAL A 112 3.89 -15.75 12.59
CA VAL A 112 3.96 -14.60 11.68
C VAL A 112 2.93 -13.57 12.10
N LYS A 113 3.38 -12.49 12.72
CA LYS A 113 2.54 -11.35 13.09
C LYS A 113 2.52 -10.37 11.93
N ASN A 114 1.68 -10.63 10.93
CA ASN A 114 1.59 -9.84 9.71
C ASN A 114 0.16 -9.78 9.16
N ALA A 115 -0.10 -8.74 8.37
CA ALA A 115 -1.25 -8.57 7.49
C ALA A 115 -0.80 -7.76 6.29
N TRP A 116 -1.51 -7.82 5.17
CA TRP A 116 -1.25 -6.99 4.01
C TRP A 116 -2.47 -6.87 3.12
N CYS A 117 -2.52 -5.77 2.37
CA CYS A 117 -3.48 -5.53 1.31
C CYS A 117 -2.75 -5.21 0.00
N MET A 118 -2.90 -6.09 -0.99
CA MET A 118 -2.39 -5.84 -2.34
C MET A 118 -3.32 -4.92 -3.13
N PRO A 119 -2.80 -4.30 -4.22
CA PRO A 119 -3.61 -3.58 -5.17
C PRO A 119 -4.85 -4.38 -5.61
N GLY A 120 -5.97 -3.70 -5.77
CA GLY A 120 -7.23 -4.34 -6.15
C GLY A 120 -7.99 -5.01 -5.01
N GLY A 121 -7.60 -4.75 -3.73
CA GLY A 121 -8.37 -5.19 -2.55
C GLY A 121 -8.13 -6.66 -2.16
N LYS A 122 -6.97 -7.24 -2.45
CA LYS A 122 -6.61 -8.61 -2.06
C LYS A 122 -5.93 -8.60 -0.69
N ILE A 123 -6.63 -9.08 0.34
CA ILE A 123 -6.24 -8.96 1.76
C ILE A 123 -5.90 -10.32 2.36
N ALA A 124 -4.80 -10.39 3.08
CA ALA A 124 -4.46 -11.54 3.88
C ALA A 124 -4.13 -11.14 5.33
N ILE A 125 -4.65 -11.92 6.23
CA ILE A 125 -4.40 -11.83 7.67
C ILE A 125 -3.70 -13.12 8.11
N TYR A 126 -2.61 -13.00 8.85
CA TYR A 126 -1.94 -14.16 9.45
C TYR A 126 -2.46 -14.39 10.86
N THR A 127 -2.63 -15.66 11.26
CA THR A 127 -3.14 -15.99 12.60
C THR A 127 -2.28 -15.41 13.72
N GLY A 128 -0.98 -15.20 13.50
CA GLY A 128 -0.10 -14.62 14.50
C GLY A 128 -0.42 -13.15 14.86
N ILE A 129 -1.00 -12.35 13.95
CA ILE A 129 -1.35 -10.95 14.26
C ILE A 129 -2.51 -10.86 15.25
N LEU A 130 -3.35 -11.91 15.35
CA LEU A 130 -4.49 -11.95 16.25
C LEU A 130 -4.09 -11.84 17.73
N GLU A 131 -2.86 -12.26 18.07
CA GLU A 131 -2.31 -12.09 19.43
C GLU A 131 -2.08 -10.61 19.78
N VAL A 132 -1.89 -9.76 18.80
CA VAL A 132 -1.64 -8.32 18.97
C VAL A 132 -2.93 -7.53 18.87
N THR A 133 -3.79 -7.88 17.92
CA THR A 133 -5.08 -7.20 17.72
C THR A 133 -6.07 -7.48 18.86
N LYS A 134 -6.06 -8.67 19.41
CA LYS A 134 -6.84 -9.16 20.56
C LYS A 134 -8.36 -9.14 20.42
N ASN A 135 -8.92 -8.09 19.81
CA ASN A 135 -10.36 -7.90 19.67
C ASN A 135 -10.72 -7.36 18.27
N THR A 136 -12.01 -7.27 18.00
CA THR A 136 -12.53 -6.81 16.70
C THR A 136 -12.07 -5.40 16.33
N ASN A 137 -12.02 -4.45 17.28
CA ASN A 137 -11.57 -3.10 17.03
C ASN A 137 -10.06 -3.05 16.69
N GLY A 138 -9.24 -3.84 17.40
CA GLY A 138 -7.82 -3.95 17.10
C GLY A 138 -7.56 -4.62 15.73
N LEU A 139 -8.38 -5.61 15.36
CA LEU A 139 -8.31 -6.22 14.03
C LEU A 139 -8.74 -5.22 12.95
N ALA A 140 -9.80 -4.45 13.20
CA ALA A 140 -10.24 -3.38 12.32
C ALA A 140 -9.17 -2.29 12.15
N ALA A 141 -8.46 -1.92 13.22
CA ALA A 141 -7.36 -0.95 13.15
C ALA A 141 -6.24 -1.41 12.20
N VAL A 142 -5.83 -2.67 12.27
CA VAL A 142 -4.84 -3.24 11.35
C VAL A 142 -5.39 -3.31 9.92
N MET A 143 -6.60 -3.80 9.74
CA MET A 143 -7.22 -3.90 8.41
C MET A 143 -7.43 -2.53 7.79
N GLY A 144 -7.85 -1.52 8.56
CA GLY A 144 -7.99 -0.15 8.10
C GLY A 144 -6.67 0.45 7.60
N HIS A 145 -5.57 0.19 8.31
CA HIS A 145 -4.23 0.59 7.88
C HIS A 145 -3.83 -0.07 6.55
N GLU A 146 -4.04 -1.38 6.40
CA GLU A 146 -3.74 -2.11 5.17
C GLU A 146 -4.61 -1.66 3.99
N ILE A 147 -5.91 -1.48 4.22
CA ILE A 147 -6.84 -0.96 3.23
C ILE A 147 -6.44 0.46 2.81
N ALA A 148 -5.99 1.29 3.74
CA ALA A 148 -5.51 2.64 3.46
C ALA A 148 -4.32 2.65 2.48
N HIS A 149 -3.37 1.71 2.60
CA HIS A 149 -2.30 1.56 1.62
C HIS A 149 -2.81 1.29 0.21
N ALA A 150 -3.83 0.45 0.07
CA ALA A 150 -4.43 0.13 -1.24
C ALA A 150 -5.24 1.30 -1.80
N VAL A 151 -6.08 1.95 -0.97
CA VAL A 151 -6.91 3.10 -1.35
C VAL A 151 -6.06 4.29 -1.75
N ALA A 152 -4.99 4.59 -0.98
CA ALA A 152 -4.02 5.64 -1.31
C ALA A 152 -3.06 5.27 -2.45
N LYS A 153 -3.19 4.08 -3.04
CA LYS A 153 -2.38 3.61 -4.19
C LYS A 153 -0.87 3.59 -3.91
N HIS A 154 -0.46 3.32 -2.67
CA HIS A 154 0.96 3.35 -2.27
C HIS A 154 1.83 2.39 -3.07
N SER A 155 1.32 1.21 -3.41
CA SER A 155 2.02 0.23 -4.25
C SER A 155 2.18 0.72 -5.70
N VAL A 156 1.19 1.43 -6.26
CA VAL A 156 1.27 2.04 -7.60
C VAL A 156 2.34 3.12 -7.62
N GLU A 157 2.37 3.99 -6.60
CA GLU A 157 3.39 5.02 -6.47
C GLU A 157 4.79 4.42 -6.34
N ARG A 158 4.97 3.38 -5.51
CA ARG A 158 6.25 2.70 -5.34
C ARG A 158 6.73 2.06 -6.64
N ALA A 159 5.87 1.30 -7.32
CA ALA A 159 6.19 0.69 -8.59
C ALA A 159 6.56 1.74 -9.66
N SER A 160 5.85 2.86 -9.68
CA SER A 160 6.13 3.99 -10.58
C SER A 160 7.49 4.65 -10.28
N ARG A 161 7.83 4.82 -8.99
CA ARG A 161 9.16 5.33 -8.59
C ARG A 161 10.28 4.40 -9.00
N ASN A 162 10.09 3.08 -8.86
CA ASN A 162 11.09 2.09 -9.29
C ASN A 162 11.32 2.16 -10.80
N VAL A 163 10.26 2.28 -11.60
CA VAL A 163 10.39 2.49 -13.06
C VAL A 163 11.15 3.77 -13.36
N ALA A 164 10.80 4.88 -12.74
CA ALA A 164 11.49 6.17 -12.95
C ALA A 164 12.98 6.08 -12.58
N THR A 165 13.31 5.43 -11.46
CA THR A 165 14.69 5.22 -11.01
C THR A 165 15.48 4.36 -12.02
N ASN A 166 14.89 3.25 -12.48
CA ASN A 166 15.53 2.36 -13.44
C ASN A 166 15.79 3.06 -14.79
N VAL A 167 14.83 3.86 -15.27
CA VAL A 167 15.01 4.66 -16.49
C VAL A 167 16.13 5.69 -16.30
N LEU A 168 16.17 6.38 -15.15
CA LEU A 168 17.23 7.35 -14.86
C LEU A 168 18.61 6.68 -14.82
N LEU A 169 18.73 5.51 -14.18
CA LEU A 169 19.99 4.75 -14.14
C LEU A 169 20.44 4.32 -15.56
N GLN A 170 19.53 3.85 -16.40
CA GLN A 170 19.84 3.47 -17.78
C GLN A 170 20.32 4.66 -18.62
N VAL A 171 19.66 5.82 -18.47
CA VAL A 171 20.07 7.06 -19.14
C VAL A 171 21.46 7.51 -18.64
N THR A 172 21.72 7.43 -17.33
CA THR A 172 23.02 7.81 -16.75
C THR A 172 24.13 6.86 -17.22
N ASP A 173 23.87 5.56 -17.30
CA ASP A 173 24.80 4.57 -17.83
C ASP A 173 25.14 4.84 -19.30
N LEU A 174 24.12 5.13 -20.11
CA LEU A 174 24.29 5.50 -21.51
C LEU A 174 25.16 6.77 -21.67
N LEU A 175 24.92 7.79 -20.85
CA LEU A 175 25.65 9.05 -20.88
C LEU A 175 27.10 8.91 -20.37
N SER A 176 27.36 7.97 -19.44
CA SER A 176 28.69 7.67 -18.91
C SER A 176 29.51 6.73 -19.79
N GLY A 177 28.96 6.31 -20.96
CA GLY A 177 29.63 5.38 -21.87
C GLY A 177 29.61 3.93 -21.37
N GLY A 178 28.58 3.52 -20.60
CA GLY A 178 28.40 2.14 -20.14
C GLY A 178 29.25 1.75 -18.94
N LYS A 179 29.88 2.71 -18.26
CA LYS A 179 30.75 2.44 -17.10
C LYS A 179 30.02 2.00 -15.84
N LEU A 180 28.67 2.15 -15.78
CA LEU A 180 27.81 1.76 -14.67
C LEU A 180 27.14 0.40 -14.88
N SER A 181 27.46 -0.31 -15.94
CA SER A 181 26.80 -1.54 -16.41
C SER A 181 26.97 -2.79 -15.52
N THR A 182 27.54 -2.66 -14.34
CA THR A 182 27.57 -3.74 -13.33
C THR A 182 26.27 -3.86 -12.52
N VAL A 183 25.32 -2.94 -12.70
CA VAL A 183 24.00 -3.04 -12.06
C VAL A 183 23.19 -4.08 -12.83
N ASN A 184 22.92 -5.21 -12.19
CA ASN A 184 22.14 -6.33 -12.70
C ASN A 184 20.92 -5.88 -13.52
N ARG A 185 20.93 -6.17 -14.82
CA ARG A 185 19.77 -6.03 -15.73
C ARG A 185 18.71 -7.09 -15.45
N SER A 186 18.22 -7.17 -14.24
CA SER A 186 17.03 -7.94 -13.92
C SER A 186 15.80 -7.11 -14.34
N THR A 187 15.52 -7.09 -15.64
CA THR A 187 14.29 -6.48 -16.18
C THR A 187 13.09 -7.43 -16.12
N GLY A 188 13.26 -8.64 -15.61
CA GLY A 188 12.18 -9.55 -15.32
C GLY A 188 11.49 -9.14 -14.02
N ILE A 189 10.23 -8.74 -14.08
CA ILE A 189 9.38 -8.64 -12.90
C ILE A 189 9.09 -10.07 -12.46
N ASP A 190 9.99 -10.64 -11.65
CA ASP A 190 9.76 -11.92 -11.00
C ASP A 190 8.74 -11.77 -9.86
N THR A 191 8.26 -12.88 -9.33
CA THR A 191 7.27 -12.87 -8.24
C THR A 191 7.80 -12.14 -7.00
N VAL A 192 9.11 -12.25 -6.71
CA VAL A 192 9.76 -11.59 -5.56
C VAL A 192 9.86 -10.08 -5.79
N GLY A 193 10.29 -9.66 -6.98
CA GLY A 193 10.32 -8.24 -7.34
C GLY A 193 8.93 -7.61 -7.30
N LEU A 194 7.90 -8.36 -7.69
CA LEU A 194 6.53 -7.87 -7.65
C LEU A 194 5.99 -7.77 -6.22
N LEU A 195 6.24 -8.75 -5.35
CA LEU A 195 5.91 -8.69 -3.91
C LEU A 195 6.63 -7.53 -3.23
N THR A 196 7.89 -7.29 -3.59
CA THR A 196 8.67 -6.14 -3.14
C THR A 196 8.04 -4.82 -3.58
N GLN A 197 7.62 -4.72 -4.84
CA GLN A 197 6.96 -3.52 -5.36
C GLN A 197 5.60 -3.26 -4.70
N MET A 198 4.87 -4.31 -4.34
CA MET A 198 3.57 -4.20 -3.67
C MET A 198 3.67 -3.89 -2.17
N GLY A 199 4.90 -3.81 -1.61
CA GLY A 199 5.10 -3.50 -0.21
C GLY A 199 4.97 -4.69 0.75
N ILE A 200 4.87 -5.92 0.23
CA ILE A 200 4.73 -7.12 1.06
C ILE A 200 6.06 -7.54 1.69
N LEU A 201 7.17 -7.31 0.99
CA LEU A 201 8.51 -7.70 1.44
C LEU A 201 9.38 -6.53 1.89
N ASN A 202 9.09 -5.31 1.45
CA ASN A 202 9.87 -4.12 1.79
C ASN A 202 9.01 -3.04 2.44
N PRO A 203 9.58 -2.27 3.38
CA PRO A 203 8.83 -1.22 4.09
C PRO A 203 8.36 -0.11 3.15
N PHE A 204 7.18 0.41 3.45
CA PHE A 204 6.71 1.67 2.89
C PHE A 204 7.54 2.84 3.43
N ASN A 205 7.59 3.94 2.70
CA ASN A 205 8.29 5.11 3.21
C ASN A 205 7.48 5.79 4.33
N ARG A 206 8.16 6.59 5.17
CA ARG A 206 7.54 7.23 6.35
C ARG A 206 6.32 8.09 6.02
N LYS A 207 6.27 8.72 4.85
CA LYS A 207 5.13 9.54 4.43
C LYS A 207 3.92 8.67 4.12
N GLN A 208 4.15 7.55 3.42
CA GLN A 208 3.09 6.57 3.12
C GLN A 208 2.55 5.91 4.38
N GLU A 209 3.43 5.58 5.34
CA GLU A 209 3.01 5.05 6.64
C GLU A 209 2.15 6.06 7.43
N THR A 210 2.59 7.32 7.48
CA THR A 210 1.84 8.39 8.14
C THR A 210 0.47 8.61 7.50
N GLU A 211 0.40 8.55 6.18
CA GLU A 211 -0.85 8.66 5.43
C GLU A 211 -1.76 7.44 5.65
N ALA A 212 -1.20 6.24 5.67
CA ALA A 212 -1.96 5.02 5.95
C ALA A 212 -2.50 4.98 7.39
N ASP A 213 -1.77 5.51 8.37
CA ASP A 213 -2.26 5.67 9.74
C ASP A 213 -3.48 6.61 9.79
N TYR A 214 -3.37 7.78 9.16
CA TYR A 214 -4.46 8.76 9.16
C TYR A 214 -5.71 8.24 8.44
N LEU A 215 -5.55 7.70 7.23
CA LEU A 215 -6.66 7.12 6.47
C LEU A 215 -7.25 5.88 7.14
N GLY A 216 -6.40 5.05 7.77
CA GLY A 216 -6.83 3.87 8.52
C GLY A 216 -7.72 4.22 9.72
N LEU A 217 -7.40 5.32 10.42
CA LEU A 217 -8.27 5.87 11.45
C LEU A 217 -9.62 6.30 10.87
N ILE A 218 -9.61 7.04 9.75
CA ILE A 218 -10.83 7.49 9.06
C ILE A 218 -11.69 6.31 8.67
N PHE A 219 -11.14 5.31 7.98
CA PHE A 219 -11.91 4.16 7.51
C PHE A 219 -12.45 3.30 8.66
N SER A 220 -11.69 3.14 9.73
CA SER A 220 -12.16 2.45 10.94
C SER A 220 -13.29 3.22 11.63
N SER A 221 -13.19 4.54 11.74
CA SER A 221 -14.22 5.41 12.33
C SER A 221 -15.51 5.38 11.52
N LEU A 222 -15.43 5.62 10.20
CA LEU A 222 -16.58 5.56 9.28
C LEU A 222 -17.32 4.22 9.36
N SER A 223 -16.59 3.13 9.60
CA SER A 223 -17.12 1.77 9.71
C SER A 223 -17.65 1.43 11.11
N GLY A 224 -17.61 2.39 12.06
CA GLY A 224 -18.15 2.25 13.39
C GLY A 224 -17.26 1.47 14.37
N TYR A 225 -15.96 1.34 14.09
CA TYR A 225 -15.00 0.71 15.00
C TYR A 225 -14.37 1.75 15.95
N ASP A 226 -14.05 1.31 17.17
CA ASP A 226 -13.37 2.17 18.14
C ASP A 226 -11.90 2.36 17.76
N ILE A 227 -11.61 3.51 17.17
CA ILE A 227 -10.27 3.86 16.68
C ILE A 227 -9.23 4.04 17.80
N ARG A 228 -9.65 4.19 19.06
CA ARG A 228 -8.75 4.26 20.23
C ARG A 228 -7.94 2.98 20.41
N GLU A 229 -8.45 1.86 19.89
CA GLU A 229 -7.76 0.58 19.90
C GLU A 229 -6.51 0.57 19.01
N THR A 230 -6.42 1.47 18.01
CA THR A 230 -5.25 1.62 17.13
C THR A 230 -3.97 1.89 17.94
N VAL A 231 -4.02 2.82 18.89
CA VAL A 231 -2.86 3.12 19.77
C VAL A 231 -2.42 1.87 20.53
N LYS A 232 -3.38 1.15 21.12
CA LYS A 232 -3.08 -0.05 21.89
C LYS A 232 -2.49 -1.18 21.05
N VAL A 233 -2.92 -1.31 19.78
CA VAL A 233 -2.32 -2.27 18.83
C VAL A 233 -0.85 -1.93 18.59
N TRP A 234 -0.52 -0.66 18.32
CA TRP A 234 0.86 -0.24 18.10
C TRP A 234 1.74 -0.40 19.36
N GLU A 235 1.19 -0.13 20.55
CA GLU A 235 1.88 -0.35 21.82
C GLU A 235 2.18 -1.84 22.03
N ARG A 236 1.19 -2.73 21.85
CA ARG A 236 1.37 -4.19 21.95
C ARG A 236 2.35 -4.72 20.90
N MET A 237 2.34 -4.16 19.70
CA MET A 237 3.29 -4.49 18.64
C MET A 237 4.71 -4.14 19.07
N LYS A 238 4.92 -2.93 19.63
CA LYS A 238 6.21 -2.48 20.17
C LYS A 238 6.68 -3.33 21.32
N GLU A 239 5.78 -3.71 22.25
CA GLU A 239 6.11 -4.57 23.38
C GLU A 239 6.51 -5.98 22.95
N SER A 240 5.85 -6.52 21.93
CA SER A 240 6.18 -7.85 21.42
C SER A 240 7.58 -7.94 20.78
N ASN A 241 8.22 -6.80 20.56
CA ASN A 241 9.54 -6.65 19.95
C ASN A 241 10.69 -6.49 20.96
N LYS A 242 10.41 -6.37 22.28
CA LYS A 242 11.47 -6.16 23.27
C LYS A 242 12.48 -7.31 23.28
N GLY A 243 13.70 -7.05 22.74
CA GLY A 243 14.84 -7.98 22.73
C GLY A 243 14.76 -9.13 21.73
N LYS A 244 13.88 -9.07 20.75
CA LYS A 244 13.70 -10.06 19.67
C LYS A 244 13.75 -9.36 18.31
N GLU A 245 13.86 -10.15 17.23
CA GLU A 245 13.63 -9.63 15.88
C GLU A 245 12.24 -8.99 15.79
N PRO A 246 12.12 -7.82 15.11
CA PRO A 246 10.83 -7.15 14.98
C PRO A 246 9.82 -8.07 14.30
N PRO A 247 8.55 -8.09 14.74
CA PRO A 247 7.48 -8.76 14.02
C PRO A 247 7.50 -8.37 12.55
N GLU A 248 7.16 -9.29 11.66
CA GLU A 248 7.21 -9.06 10.21
C GLU A 248 6.39 -7.82 9.80
N PHE A 249 5.26 -7.58 10.46
CA PHE A 249 4.48 -6.36 10.28
C PHE A 249 5.29 -5.08 10.57
N MET A 250 6.10 -5.06 11.62
CA MET A 250 6.97 -3.90 11.92
C MET A 250 8.15 -3.77 10.97
N SER A 251 8.55 -4.85 10.30
CA SER A 251 9.60 -4.80 9.28
C SER A 251 9.09 -4.15 7.98
N THR A 252 7.83 -4.37 7.64
CA THR A 252 7.15 -3.76 6.48
C THR A 252 6.54 -2.40 6.80
N HIS A 253 6.12 -2.20 8.06
CA HIS A 253 5.50 -0.97 8.59
C HIS A 253 6.25 -0.47 9.83
N PRO A 254 7.43 0.17 9.65
CA PRO A 254 8.26 0.58 10.78
C PRO A 254 7.49 1.47 11.76
N SER A 255 7.37 1.00 13.01
CA SER A 255 6.77 1.75 14.10
C SER A 255 7.78 2.78 14.64
N SER A 256 7.27 3.95 15.01
CA SER A 256 8.01 4.94 15.78
C SER A 256 7.09 5.60 16.80
N ASP A 257 7.66 6.09 17.90
CA ASP A 257 6.90 6.83 18.92
C ASP A 257 6.19 8.05 18.29
N ASN A 258 6.78 8.62 17.23
CA ASN A 258 6.16 9.69 16.46
C ASN A 258 4.87 9.26 15.75
N ARG A 259 4.74 8.00 15.29
CA ARG A 259 3.50 7.50 14.68
C ARG A 259 2.41 7.39 15.74
N ILE A 260 2.70 6.77 16.89
CA ILE A 260 1.74 6.65 18.01
C ILE A 260 1.28 8.04 18.46
N LYS A 261 2.22 8.99 18.60
CA LYS A 261 1.89 10.39 18.96
C LYS A 261 0.93 11.02 17.95
N LYS A 262 1.22 10.95 16.65
CA LYS A 262 0.36 11.50 15.60
C LYS A 262 -1.02 10.83 15.56
N ILE A 263 -1.09 9.51 15.67
CA ILE A 263 -2.35 8.78 15.76
C ILE A 263 -3.20 9.32 16.92
N THR A 264 -2.58 9.57 18.08
CA THR A 264 -3.25 10.13 19.25
C THR A 264 -3.73 11.57 19.01
N GLU A 265 -2.91 12.39 18.36
CA GLU A 265 -3.24 13.77 18.02
C GLU A 265 -4.45 13.86 17.06
N TRP A 266 -4.53 13.00 16.05
CA TRP A 266 -5.63 12.97 15.08
C TRP A 266 -6.94 12.38 15.61
N MET A 267 -6.91 11.67 16.73
CA MET A 267 -8.04 10.87 17.20
C MET A 267 -9.32 11.68 17.41
N ASN A 268 -9.22 12.86 18.07
CA ASN A 268 -10.37 13.70 18.31
C ASN A 268 -10.92 14.33 17.01
N GLU A 269 -10.03 14.75 16.13
CA GLU A 269 -10.39 15.25 14.81
C GLU A 269 -11.16 14.17 14.02
N VAL A 270 -10.59 12.96 13.93
CA VAL A 270 -11.20 11.87 13.16
C VAL A 270 -12.56 11.47 13.72
N ILE A 271 -12.71 11.38 15.04
CA ILE A 271 -14.01 11.05 15.66
C ILE A 271 -15.08 12.11 15.33
N THR A 272 -14.67 13.37 15.25
CA THR A 272 -15.59 14.49 15.01
C THR A 272 -15.94 14.65 13.54
N GLU A 273 -14.93 14.62 12.67
CA GLU A 273 -15.09 14.91 11.23
C GLU A 273 -15.53 13.67 10.40
N TYR A 274 -15.23 12.46 10.89
CA TYR A 274 -15.52 11.20 10.22
C TYR A 274 -16.31 10.23 11.11
N PRO A 275 -17.53 10.62 11.58
CA PRO A 275 -18.34 9.75 12.42
C PRO A 275 -18.83 8.52 11.65
N PRO A 276 -19.27 7.46 12.34
CA PRO A 276 -19.78 6.25 11.72
C PRO A 276 -20.89 6.53 10.70
N ILE A 277 -20.72 5.96 9.51
CA ILE A 277 -21.78 6.00 8.48
C ILE A 277 -22.85 4.97 8.86
N LYS A 278 -24.08 5.41 9.03
CA LYS A 278 -25.21 4.50 9.19
C LYS A 278 -25.36 3.70 7.91
N GLN A 279 -25.15 2.40 7.99
CA GLN A 279 -25.46 1.51 6.87
C GLN A 279 -26.99 1.47 6.72
N VAL A 280 -27.46 1.66 5.51
CA VAL A 280 -28.88 1.45 5.19
C VAL A 280 -29.10 -0.05 5.21
N GLU A 281 -29.96 -0.53 6.12
CA GLU A 281 -30.39 -1.93 6.22
C GLU A 281 -31.13 -2.41 4.99
#